data_c3bacc8e53c5e4b965c856e251974a82
#
_entry.id   c3bacc8e53c5e4b965c856e251974a82
#
_cell.length_a   1.000
_cell.length_b   1.000
_cell.length_c   1.000
_cell.angle_alpha   90.00
_cell.angle_beta   90.00
_cell.angle_gamma   90.00
#
_symmetry.space_group_name_H-M   'P 1'
#
loop_
_entity.id
_entity.type
_entity.pdbx_description
1 polymer ?
#
loop_
_entity_poly.entity_id
_entity_poly.type
_entity_poly.pdbx_seq_one_letter_code
_entity_poly.pdbx_strand_id
1 'polypeptide(L)'
;MIVVDANLLVVLLSGDPRGDRVLQCFSEWLDSNTEIHAPALAQYEVANALTRLIVDRAFSADKVEEAWNNMSLLAIQYHSLTNAARVVEIALALNRKTAYDAAYIALAEMLGAELWTLDSPLYRNATGLGLPVNLVS
;
A
#
# COMPACT_ATOMS: atom_id res chain seq x y z
N MET A 1 2.78 -3.13 14.41
CA MET A 1 2.68 -2.03 13.41
C MET A 1 3.14 -2.52 12.04
N ILE A 2 2.37 -2.25 11.02
CA ILE A 2 2.73 -2.53 9.63
C ILE A 2 2.43 -1.33 8.75
N VAL A 3 3.08 -1.26 7.59
CA VAL A 3 2.75 -0.33 6.50
C VAL A 3 2.15 -1.12 5.35
N VAL A 4 1.06 -0.64 4.79
CA VAL A 4 0.41 -1.30 3.64
C VAL A 4 0.62 -0.50 2.36
N ASP A 5 0.91 -1.22 1.26
CA ASP A 5 0.97 -0.63 -0.06
C ASP A 5 -0.46 -0.35 -0.57
N ALA A 6 -0.61 0.69 -1.37
CA ALA A 6 -1.89 1.02 -2.00
C ALA A 6 -2.45 -0.14 -2.83
N ASN A 7 -1.61 -0.99 -3.40
CA ASN A 7 -2.08 -2.13 -4.20
C ASN A 7 -2.91 -3.13 -3.38
N LEU A 8 -2.65 -3.27 -2.07
CA LEU A 8 -3.50 -4.08 -1.19
C LEU A 8 -4.90 -3.46 -1.08
N LEU A 9 -4.95 -2.15 -0.93
CA LEU A 9 -6.22 -1.42 -0.81
C LEU A 9 -7.03 -1.48 -2.10
N VAL A 10 -6.39 -1.29 -3.24
CA VAL A 10 -7.04 -1.36 -4.55
C VAL A 10 -7.64 -2.75 -4.79
N VAL A 11 -6.88 -3.80 -4.52
CA VAL A 11 -7.35 -5.19 -4.68
C VAL A 11 -8.54 -5.47 -3.77
N LEU A 12 -8.48 -5.02 -2.52
CA LEU A 12 -9.55 -5.22 -1.55
C LEU A 12 -10.85 -4.51 -1.97
N LEU A 13 -10.74 -3.31 -2.55
CA LEU A 13 -11.90 -2.46 -2.87
C LEU A 13 -12.49 -2.71 -4.25
N SER A 14 -11.73 -3.26 -5.19
CA SER A 14 -12.13 -3.33 -6.61
C SER A 14 -12.79 -4.65 -7.03
N GLY A 15 -12.90 -5.63 -6.14
CA GLY A 15 -13.41 -6.95 -6.50
C GLY A 15 -12.41 -7.81 -7.26
N ASP A 16 -11.11 -7.51 -7.15
CA ASP A 16 -10.03 -8.31 -7.73
C ASP A 16 -10.08 -9.75 -7.18
N PRO A 17 -9.75 -10.78 -7.98
CA PRO A 17 -9.71 -12.18 -7.51
C PRO A 17 -8.79 -12.43 -6.31
N ARG A 18 -7.77 -11.60 -6.11
CA ARG A 18 -6.88 -11.65 -4.94
C ARG A 18 -7.48 -11.03 -3.67
N GLY A 19 -8.68 -10.44 -3.77
CA GLY A 19 -9.33 -9.72 -2.68
C GLY A 19 -9.56 -10.57 -1.44
N ASP A 20 -9.91 -11.84 -1.58
CA ASP A 20 -10.15 -12.73 -0.44
C ASP A 20 -8.88 -12.95 0.38
N ARG A 21 -7.74 -13.12 -0.28
CA ARG A 21 -6.45 -13.29 0.40
C ARG A 21 -6.03 -12.00 1.13
N VAL A 22 -6.21 -10.85 0.50
CA VAL A 22 -5.92 -9.55 1.10
C VAL A 22 -6.86 -9.29 2.28
N LEU A 23 -8.15 -9.59 2.13
CA LEU A 23 -9.12 -9.46 3.21
C LEU A 23 -8.73 -10.32 4.43
N GLN A 24 -8.26 -11.54 4.19
CA GLN A 24 -7.77 -12.41 5.25
C GLN A 24 -6.61 -11.75 6.02
N CYS A 25 -5.64 -11.15 5.31
CA CYS A 25 -4.55 -10.43 5.95
C CYS A 25 -5.05 -9.28 6.83
N PHE A 26 -5.95 -8.45 6.31
CA PHE A 26 -6.52 -7.34 7.10
C PHE A 26 -7.29 -7.84 8.31
N SER A 27 -8.06 -8.92 8.17
CA SER A 27 -8.79 -9.52 9.29
C SER A 27 -7.84 -9.98 10.39
N GLU A 28 -6.75 -10.66 10.02
CA GLU A 28 -5.75 -11.11 10.98
C GLU A 28 -5.06 -9.94 11.69
N TRP A 29 -4.72 -8.88 10.96
CA TRP A 29 -4.11 -7.68 11.55
C TRP A 29 -5.06 -6.97 12.52
N LEU A 30 -6.31 -6.80 12.13
CA LEU A 30 -7.31 -6.16 12.99
C LEU A 30 -7.61 -7.00 14.24
N ASP A 31 -7.73 -8.32 14.08
CA ASP A 31 -8.00 -9.22 15.21
C ASP A 31 -6.83 -9.26 16.22
N SER A 32 -5.62 -9.08 15.75
CA SER A 32 -4.43 -9.02 16.61
C SER A 32 -4.10 -7.62 17.12
N ASN A 33 -4.95 -6.63 16.85
CA ASN A 33 -4.74 -5.22 17.20
C ASN A 33 -3.44 -4.64 16.60
N THR A 34 -3.04 -5.11 15.42
CA THR A 34 -1.90 -4.57 14.69
C THR A 34 -2.29 -3.20 14.13
N GLU A 35 -1.49 -2.18 14.44
CA GLU A 35 -1.67 -0.85 13.85
C GLU A 35 -1.30 -0.88 12.37
N ILE A 36 -2.16 -0.31 11.55
CA ILE A 36 -1.98 -0.24 10.08
C ILE A 36 -1.67 1.20 9.70
N HIS A 37 -0.56 1.40 9.02
CA HIS A 37 -0.08 2.70 8.60
C HIS A 37 0.13 2.75 7.09
N ALA A 38 0.05 3.95 6.52
CA ALA A 38 0.39 4.20 5.13
C ALA A 38 0.82 5.67 4.95
N PRO A 39 1.61 5.99 3.92
CA PRO A 39 1.81 7.40 3.58
C PRO A 39 0.48 8.01 3.08
N ALA A 40 0.30 9.31 3.28
CA ALA A 40 -0.87 10.04 2.75
C ALA A 40 -1.03 9.86 1.24
N LEU A 41 0.08 9.64 0.53
CA LEU A 41 0.12 9.28 -0.89
C LEU A 41 -0.81 8.10 -1.23
N ALA A 42 -0.99 7.14 -0.33
CA ALA A 42 -1.81 5.96 -0.57
C ALA A 42 -3.24 6.31 -0.97
N GLN A 43 -3.82 7.35 -0.38
CA GLN A 43 -5.17 7.80 -0.71
C GLN A 43 -5.27 8.26 -2.17
N TYR A 44 -4.27 8.99 -2.64
CA TYR A 44 -4.22 9.45 -4.03
C TYR A 44 -3.96 8.30 -5.00
N GLU A 45 -3.11 7.35 -4.63
CA GLU A 45 -2.83 6.18 -5.45
C GLU A 45 -4.06 5.28 -5.60
N VAL A 46 -4.84 5.10 -4.53
CA VAL A 46 -6.11 4.37 -4.59
C VAL A 46 -7.10 5.09 -5.52
N ALA A 47 -7.29 6.40 -5.34
CA ALA A 47 -8.19 7.18 -6.20
C ALA A 47 -7.76 7.11 -7.67
N ASN A 48 -6.46 7.19 -7.94
CA ASN A 48 -5.92 7.09 -9.29
C ASN A 48 -6.15 5.69 -9.89
N ALA A 49 -5.93 4.63 -9.13
CA ALA A 49 -6.16 3.26 -9.59
C ALA A 49 -7.63 2.99 -9.87
N LEU A 50 -8.54 3.44 -9.01
CA LEU A 50 -9.99 3.32 -9.25
C LEU A 50 -10.40 4.08 -10.50
N THR A 51 -9.83 5.26 -10.74
CA THR A 51 -10.08 6.04 -11.95
C THR A 51 -9.70 5.25 -13.21
N ARG A 52 -8.52 4.62 -13.22
CA ARG A 52 -8.08 3.78 -14.34
C ARG A 52 -9.01 2.59 -14.56
N LEU A 53 -9.41 1.92 -13.48
CA LEU A 53 -10.32 0.78 -13.57
C LEU A 53 -11.69 1.18 -14.13
N ILE A 54 -12.19 2.36 -13.79
CA ILE A 54 -13.45 2.88 -14.33
C ILE A 54 -13.32 3.17 -15.83
N VAL A 55 -12.23 3.82 -16.24
CA VAL A 55 -11.95 4.09 -17.66
C VAL A 55 -11.85 2.79 -18.45
N ASP A 56 -11.22 1.77 -17.88
CA ASP A 56 -11.07 0.45 -18.48
C ASP A 56 -12.32 -0.44 -18.33
N ARG A 57 -13.39 0.09 -17.76
CA ARG A 57 -14.67 -0.61 -17.52
C ARG A 57 -14.55 -1.84 -16.62
N ALA A 58 -13.55 -1.86 -15.75
CA ALA A 58 -13.31 -2.92 -14.78
C ALA A 58 -13.89 -2.62 -13.39
N PHE A 59 -14.36 -1.39 -13.18
CA PHE A 59 -14.99 -0.95 -11.93
C PHE A 59 -16.06 0.09 -12.26
N SER A 60 -17.14 0.12 -11.47
CA SER A 60 -18.25 1.03 -11.70
C SER A 60 -18.10 2.31 -10.88
N ALA A 61 -18.29 3.47 -11.54
CA ALA A 61 -18.16 4.77 -10.89
C ALA A 61 -19.14 4.98 -9.71
N ASP A 62 -20.31 4.35 -9.76
CA ASP A 62 -21.31 4.45 -8.68
C ASP A 62 -20.91 3.69 -7.41
N LYS A 63 -19.85 2.88 -7.45
CA LYS A 63 -19.32 2.15 -6.29
C LYS A 63 -18.15 2.85 -5.59
N VAL A 64 -17.68 3.97 -6.11
CA VAL A 64 -16.51 4.66 -5.56
C VAL A 64 -16.75 5.12 -4.12
N GLU A 65 -17.91 5.70 -3.84
CA GLU A 65 -18.23 6.21 -2.51
C GLU A 65 -18.28 5.09 -1.48
N GLU A 66 -18.91 3.97 -1.81
CA GLU A 66 -18.94 2.77 -0.97
C GLU A 66 -17.53 2.23 -0.72
N ALA A 67 -16.71 2.12 -1.77
CA ALA A 67 -15.32 1.66 -1.65
C ALA A 67 -14.53 2.56 -0.70
N TRP A 68 -14.66 3.88 -0.85
CA TRP A 68 -13.99 4.85 0.01
C TRP A 68 -14.43 4.72 1.47
N ASN A 69 -15.73 4.56 1.71
CA ASN A 69 -16.26 4.35 3.05
C ASN A 69 -15.74 3.04 3.66
N ASN A 70 -15.67 1.96 2.88
CA ASN A 70 -15.09 0.70 3.32
C ASN A 70 -13.61 0.84 3.69
N MET A 71 -12.85 1.62 2.93
CA MET A 71 -11.44 1.87 3.23
C MET A 71 -11.27 2.59 4.57
N SER A 72 -12.17 3.52 4.90
CA SER A 72 -12.11 4.25 6.17
C SER A 72 -12.36 3.35 7.39
N LEU A 73 -13.02 2.20 7.22
CA LEU A 73 -13.24 1.23 8.29
C LEU A 73 -11.98 0.43 8.66
N LEU A 74 -10.94 0.48 7.83
CA LEU A 74 -9.69 -0.23 8.08
C LEU A 74 -8.82 0.46 9.15
N ALA A 75 -9.21 1.64 9.60
CA ALA A 75 -8.51 2.42 10.63
C ALA A 75 -7.01 2.68 10.29
N ILE A 76 -6.71 2.94 9.02
CA ILE A 76 -5.36 3.23 8.57
C ILE A 76 -4.92 4.60 9.08
N GLN A 77 -3.72 4.66 9.65
CA GLN A 77 -3.09 5.91 10.07
C GLN A 77 -2.21 6.42 8.94
N TYR A 78 -2.56 7.58 8.38
CA TYR A 78 -1.85 8.18 7.25
C TYR A 78 -0.79 9.17 7.72
N HIS A 79 0.35 9.19 7.04
CA HIS A 79 1.50 10.02 7.40
C HIS A 79 1.92 10.91 6.24
N SER A 80 2.19 12.17 6.55
CA SER A 80 2.83 13.08 5.60
C SER A 80 4.31 12.72 5.42
N LEU A 81 4.88 13.11 4.29
CA LEU A 81 6.30 12.93 4.03
C LEU A 81 7.13 13.77 5.01
N THR A 82 8.06 13.11 5.74
CA THR A 82 8.91 13.79 6.72
C THR A 82 10.39 13.76 6.35
N ASN A 83 10.85 12.76 5.61
CA ASN A 83 12.26 12.59 5.26
C ASN A 83 12.43 12.34 3.77
N ALA A 84 12.36 13.40 2.97
CA ALA A 84 12.51 13.33 1.52
C ALA A 84 13.88 12.80 1.10
N ALA A 85 14.94 13.14 1.83
CA ALA A 85 16.30 12.67 1.51
C ALA A 85 16.38 11.14 1.57
N ARG A 86 15.82 10.51 2.60
CA ARG A 86 15.81 9.05 2.71
C ARG A 86 14.96 8.41 1.63
N VAL A 87 13.81 8.99 1.31
CA VAL A 87 12.94 8.51 0.22
C VAL A 87 13.71 8.49 -1.10
N VAL A 88 14.43 9.56 -1.42
CA VAL A 88 15.23 9.64 -2.65
C VAL A 88 16.35 8.59 -2.65
N GLU A 89 17.07 8.43 -1.53
CA GLU A 89 18.10 7.39 -1.41
C GLU A 89 17.56 5.99 -1.70
N ILE A 90 16.42 5.64 -1.12
CA ILE A 90 15.77 4.34 -1.34
C ILE A 90 15.37 4.19 -2.82
N ALA A 91 14.75 5.21 -3.40
CA ALA A 91 14.33 5.18 -4.80
C ALA A 91 15.53 4.93 -5.74
N LEU A 92 16.65 5.60 -5.50
CA LEU A 92 17.88 5.41 -6.28
C LEU A 92 18.47 4.01 -6.05
N ALA A 93 18.46 3.50 -4.82
CA ALA A 93 18.93 2.14 -4.51
C ALA A 93 18.08 1.08 -5.19
N LEU A 94 16.77 1.30 -5.31
CA LEU A 94 15.84 0.43 -6.03
C LEU A 94 15.97 0.56 -7.56
N ASN A 95 16.78 1.50 -8.04
CA ASN A 95 16.91 1.83 -9.45
C ASN A 95 15.57 2.25 -10.08
N ARG A 96 14.80 3.07 -9.37
CA ARG A 96 13.50 3.59 -9.81
C ARG A 96 13.60 5.04 -10.25
N LYS A 97 12.76 5.42 -11.22
CA LYS A 97 12.65 6.81 -11.69
C LYS A 97 11.68 7.64 -10.88
N THR A 98 10.87 6.99 -10.03
CA THR A 98 9.91 7.64 -9.15
C THR A 98 10.17 7.24 -7.71
N ALA A 99 9.72 8.07 -6.78
CA ALA A 99 9.94 7.89 -5.35
C ALA A 99 8.72 7.30 -4.61
N TYR A 100 7.67 6.90 -5.33
CA TYR A 100 6.42 6.48 -4.69
C TYR A 100 6.60 5.20 -3.87
N ASP A 101 7.17 4.14 -4.44
CA ASP A 101 7.43 2.90 -3.69
C ASP A 101 8.37 3.16 -2.51
N ALA A 102 9.38 3.99 -2.72
CA ALA A 102 10.35 4.35 -1.69
C ALA A 102 9.70 5.08 -0.51
N ALA A 103 8.64 5.85 -0.74
CA ALA A 103 7.93 6.55 0.33
C ALA A 103 7.31 5.57 1.34
N TYR A 104 6.75 4.45 0.86
CA TYR A 104 6.21 3.40 1.72
C TYR A 104 7.30 2.71 2.54
N ILE A 105 8.43 2.41 1.91
CA ILE A 105 9.57 1.76 2.58
C ILE A 105 10.19 2.68 3.63
N ALA A 106 10.36 3.96 3.30
CA ALA A 106 10.90 4.94 4.25
C ALA A 106 10.00 5.10 5.47
N LEU A 107 8.68 5.09 5.29
CA LEU A 107 7.73 5.12 6.39
C LEU A 107 7.87 3.87 7.26
N ALA A 108 7.99 2.69 6.65
CA ALA A 108 8.19 1.45 7.40
C ALA A 108 9.46 1.50 8.24
N GLU A 109 10.58 1.97 7.68
CA GLU A 109 11.82 2.16 8.43
C GLU A 109 11.65 3.10 9.61
N MET A 110 11.00 4.25 9.40
CA MET A 110 10.78 5.25 10.44
C MET A 110 9.97 4.69 11.60
N LEU A 111 8.99 3.84 11.32
CA LEU A 111 8.12 3.24 12.33
C LEU A 111 8.69 1.95 12.94
N GLY A 112 9.83 1.45 12.45
CA GLY A 112 10.34 0.14 12.86
C GLY A 112 9.40 -0.99 12.44
N ALA A 113 8.74 -0.84 11.31
CA ALA A 113 7.74 -1.76 10.77
C ALA A 113 8.18 -2.31 9.41
N GLU A 114 7.34 -3.14 8.81
CA GLU A 114 7.55 -3.68 7.48
C GLU A 114 6.44 -3.24 6.54
N LEU A 115 6.79 -3.02 5.27
CA LEU A 115 5.85 -2.79 4.20
C LEU A 115 5.29 -4.12 3.69
N TRP A 116 3.96 -4.22 3.61
CA TRP A 116 3.29 -5.35 2.96
C TRP A 116 2.79 -4.94 1.59
N THR A 117 3.14 -5.70 0.57
CA THR A 117 2.83 -5.42 -0.84
C THR A 117 2.44 -6.68 -1.60
N LEU A 118 1.73 -6.50 -2.72
CA LEU A 118 1.48 -7.56 -3.70
C LEU A 118 2.53 -7.59 -4.82
N ASP A 119 3.42 -6.61 -4.86
CA ASP A 119 4.41 -6.43 -5.93
C ASP A 119 5.62 -7.35 -5.70
N SER A 120 5.64 -8.51 -6.35
CA SER A 120 6.75 -9.46 -6.26
C SER A 120 8.09 -8.87 -6.72
N PRO A 121 8.18 -8.15 -7.84
CA PRO A 121 9.45 -7.51 -8.23
C PRO A 121 9.97 -6.53 -7.18
N LEU A 122 9.10 -5.71 -6.61
CA LEU A 122 9.48 -4.79 -5.53
C LEU A 122 10.02 -5.55 -4.31
N TYR A 123 9.30 -6.60 -3.90
CA TYR A 123 9.70 -7.44 -2.77
C TYR A 123 11.10 -8.02 -2.98
N ARG A 124 11.36 -8.63 -4.13
CA ARG A 124 12.68 -9.23 -4.44
C ARG A 124 13.78 -8.19 -4.46
N ASN A 125 13.54 -7.05 -5.10
CA ASN A 125 14.52 -5.97 -5.19
C ASN A 125 14.83 -5.38 -3.80
N ALA A 126 13.79 -5.07 -3.03
CA ALA A 126 13.93 -4.48 -1.71
C ALA A 126 14.61 -5.42 -0.70
N THR A 127 14.23 -6.70 -0.68
CA THR A 127 14.84 -7.68 0.23
C THR A 127 16.31 -7.92 -0.12
N GLY A 128 16.67 -7.90 -1.39
CA GLY A 128 18.06 -7.95 -1.83
C GLY A 128 18.92 -6.77 -1.32
N LEU A 129 18.27 -5.65 -1.00
CA LEU A 129 18.92 -4.46 -0.43
C LEU A 129 18.81 -4.39 1.10
N GLY A 130 18.22 -5.38 1.75
CA GLY A 130 17.99 -5.38 3.19
C GLY A 130 16.90 -4.43 3.66
N LEU A 131 16.00 -4.02 2.78
CA LEU A 131 14.88 -3.13 3.11
C LEU A 131 13.69 -3.90 3.68
N PRO A 132 12.89 -3.30 4.59
CA PRO A 132 11.84 -4.01 5.32
C PRO A 132 10.56 -4.16 4.50
N VAL A 133 10.52 -5.13 3.60
CA VAL A 133 9.39 -5.42 2.73
C VAL A 133 8.96 -6.87 2.84
N ASN A 134 7.66 -7.12 2.97
CA ASN A 134 7.04 -8.43 2.94
C ASN A 134 6.06 -8.54 1.78
N LEU A 135 5.89 -9.75 1.28
CA LEU A 135 4.99 -10.05 0.18
C LEU A 135 3.71 -10.73 0.70
N VAL A 136 2.57 -10.23 0.26
CA VAL A 136 1.30 -10.96 0.37
C VAL A 136 1.23 -11.95 -0.79
N SER A 137 1.16 -13.23 -0.46
CA SER A 137 1.15 -14.29 -1.46
C SER A 137 -0.07 -15.20 -1.34
#